data_10f142cf711da4d08a74602f46f11e93
#
_entry.id   10f142cf711da4d08a74602f46f11e93
#
_cell.length_a   1.000
_cell.length_b   1.000
_cell.length_c   1.000
_cell.angle_alpha   90.00
_cell.angle_beta   90.00
_cell.angle_gamma   90.00
#
_symmetry.space_group_name_H-M   'P 1'
#
loop_
_entity.id
_entity.type
_entity.pdbx_description
1 polymer ?
#
loop_
_entity_poly.entity_id
_entity_poly.type
_entity_poly.pdbx_seq_one_letter_code
_entity_poly.pdbx_strand_id
1 'polypeptide(L)'
;KDTLESIKDIKEIDEIIVVDDGSSDKTSEVAKSVKSDKINVITQSQNRGKGYALNNGLKEAMKKADIIGFLDGDLGNTASEVEKLITPIINNECDVTIAKFPPAKKKGGLGFVKNLAKESVKEMTGVELTSTLSGQRIFKKEVLEIFDEIPFGYGVEVGMTIDILKNNFKIEEVLVNMTHSETGRDLKGFIHRGKQFYHIKKVVRQKKKEWR
;
A
#
# COMPACT_ATOMS: atom_id res chain seq x y z
N LYS A 1 -0.05 -5.12 -17.12
CA LYS A 1 -1.20 -5.61 -17.88
C LYS A 1 -1.96 -6.63 -17.06
N ASP A 2 -1.34 -7.74 -16.70
CA ASP A 2 -2.01 -8.88 -16.02
C ASP A 2 -2.68 -8.48 -14.71
N THR A 3 -2.09 -7.56 -13.96
CA THR A 3 -2.70 -6.96 -12.75
C THR A 3 -4.06 -6.32 -13.06
N LEU A 4 -4.16 -5.53 -14.12
CA LEU A 4 -5.40 -4.87 -14.51
C LEU A 4 -6.43 -5.85 -15.04
N GLU A 5 -5.99 -6.81 -15.89
CA GLU A 5 -6.86 -7.85 -16.42
C GLU A 5 -7.50 -8.71 -15.31
N SER A 6 -6.77 -8.93 -14.20
CA SER A 6 -7.25 -9.77 -13.10
C SER A 6 -8.23 -9.07 -12.13
N ILE A 7 -8.29 -7.73 -12.15
CA ILE A 7 -9.15 -6.97 -11.23
C ILE A 7 -10.27 -6.19 -11.91
N LYS A 8 -10.21 -5.97 -13.23
CA LYS A 8 -11.17 -5.11 -13.95
C LYS A 8 -12.62 -5.58 -13.88
N ASP A 9 -12.83 -6.90 -13.78
CA ASP A 9 -14.14 -7.51 -13.79
C ASP A 9 -14.68 -7.83 -12.37
N ILE A 10 -13.91 -7.47 -11.33
CA ILE A 10 -14.36 -7.61 -9.94
C ILE A 10 -15.55 -6.67 -9.71
N LYS A 11 -16.66 -7.24 -9.17
CA LYS A 11 -17.93 -6.55 -9.01
C LYS A 11 -17.84 -5.37 -8.04
N GLU A 12 -17.09 -5.55 -6.97
CA GLU A 12 -16.93 -4.59 -5.87
C GLU A 12 -16.00 -3.42 -6.22
N ILE A 13 -15.39 -3.46 -7.42
CA ILE A 13 -14.52 -2.37 -7.91
C ILE A 13 -15.28 -1.57 -8.97
N ASP A 14 -15.56 -0.32 -8.67
CA ASP A 14 -16.23 0.61 -9.59
C ASP A 14 -15.26 1.34 -10.50
N GLU A 15 -14.06 1.71 -10.00
CA GLU A 15 -13.03 2.43 -10.74
C GLU A 15 -11.63 1.94 -10.37
N ILE A 16 -10.74 1.87 -11.36
CA ILE A 16 -9.33 1.55 -11.22
C ILE A 16 -8.52 2.74 -11.73
N ILE A 17 -7.90 3.47 -10.82
CA ILE A 17 -7.04 4.61 -11.16
C ILE A 17 -5.60 4.12 -11.25
N VAL A 18 -5.07 4.09 -12.45
CA VAL A 18 -3.66 3.75 -12.71
C VAL A 18 -2.86 5.03 -12.78
N VAL A 19 -1.90 5.20 -11.89
CA VAL A 19 -1.01 6.36 -11.93
C VAL A 19 0.37 5.91 -12.40
N ASP A 20 0.72 6.34 -13.60
CA ASP A 20 2.06 6.16 -14.18
C ASP A 20 2.95 7.34 -13.80
N ASP A 21 3.93 7.09 -12.95
CA ASP A 21 4.86 8.10 -12.40
C ASP A 21 5.98 8.46 -13.39
N GLY A 22 5.61 8.75 -14.64
CA GLY A 22 6.55 9.17 -15.67
C GLY A 22 7.49 8.05 -16.12
N SER A 23 6.94 6.85 -16.37
CA SER A 23 7.71 5.71 -16.89
C SER A 23 8.32 6.03 -18.25
N SER A 24 9.57 5.61 -18.46
CA SER A 24 10.27 5.75 -19.74
C SER A 24 10.01 4.59 -20.71
N ASP A 25 9.32 3.56 -20.26
CA ASP A 25 8.92 2.39 -21.04
C ASP A 25 7.45 2.48 -21.50
N LYS A 26 6.92 1.39 -22.02
CA LYS A 26 5.53 1.30 -22.52
C LYS A 26 4.47 1.12 -21.43
N THR A 27 4.78 1.38 -20.16
CA THR A 27 3.85 1.13 -19.03
C THR A 27 2.51 1.84 -19.24
N SER A 28 2.51 3.13 -19.57
CA SER A 28 1.28 3.90 -19.81
C SER A 28 0.48 3.37 -20.99
N GLU A 29 1.15 3.04 -22.12
CA GLU A 29 0.51 2.48 -23.31
C GLU A 29 -0.14 1.13 -22.99
N VAL A 30 0.58 0.27 -22.28
CA VAL A 30 0.09 -1.06 -21.85
C VAL A 30 -1.10 -0.94 -20.92
N ALA A 31 -1.08 -0.02 -19.96
CA ALA A 31 -2.22 0.23 -19.09
C ALA A 31 -3.46 0.67 -19.89
N LYS A 32 -3.30 1.62 -20.81
CA LYS A 32 -4.38 2.12 -21.70
C LYS A 32 -4.89 1.07 -22.68
N SER A 33 -4.10 0.04 -22.99
CA SER A 33 -4.52 -1.05 -23.91
C SER A 33 -5.50 -2.04 -23.26
N VAL A 34 -5.64 -2.05 -21.94
CA VAL A 34 -6.61 -2.89 -21.24
C VAL A 34 -7.99 -2.27 -21.40
N LYS A 35 -8.88 -2.99 -22.07
CA LYS A 35 -10.24 -2.50 -22.34
C LYS A 35 -11.12 -2.71 -21.12
N SER A 36 -11.52 -1.62 -20.49
CA SER A 36 -12.54 -1.58 -19.44
C SER A 36 -12.95 -0.12 -19.20
N ASP A 37 -14.22 0.15 -19.05
CA ASP A 37 -14.73 1.47 -18.71
C ASP A 37 -14.41 1.89 -17.26
N LYS A 38 -13.98 0.93 -16.44
CA LYS A 38 -13.55 1.16 -15.05
C LYS A 38 -12.11 1.71 -14.96
N ILE A 39 -11.29 1.62 -16.02
CA ILE A 39 -9.87 1.96 -15.95
C ILE A 39 -9.63 3.41 -16.37
N ASN A 40 -9.07 4.18 -15.45
CA ASN A 40 -8.63 5.56 -15.67
C ASN A 40 -7.10 5.64 -15.50
N VAL A 41 -6.37 6.08 -16.55
CA VAL A 41 -4.91 6.13 -16.54
C VAL A 41 -4.44 7.58 -16.47
N ILE A 42 -3.77 7.92 -15.37
CA ILE A 42 -3.12 9.23 -15.16
C ILE A 42 -1.63 9.07 -15.43
N THR A 43 -1.11 9.78 -16.44
CA THR A 43 0.32 9.77 -16.78
C THR A 43 0.97 11.06 -16.32
N GLN A 44 2.04 10.98 -15.55
CA GLN A 44 2.80 12.13 -15.08
C GLN A 44 3.93 12.44 -16.07
N SER A 45 4.28 13.73 -16.17
CA SER A 45 5.34 14.19 -17.09
C SER A 45 6.75 13.82 -16.63
N GLN A 46 6.94 13.50 -15.34
CA GLN A 46 8.22 13.11 -14.76
C GLN A 46 8.04 12.25 -13.51
N ASN A 47 9.02 11.40 -13.24
CA ASN A 47 9.04 10.57 -12.03
C ASN A 47 9.27 11.43 -10.78
N ARG A 48 8.33 11.36 -9.83
CA ARG A 48 8.38 12.04 -8.52
C ARG A 48 8.30 11.07 -7.35
N GLY A 49 8.22 9.79 -7.64
CA GLY A 49 8.18 8.70 -6.68
C GLY A 49 6.78 8.26 -6.27
N LYS A 50 6.71 7.03 -5.74
CA LYS A 50 5.46 6.32 -5.39
C LYS A 50 4.48 7.16 -4.56
N GLY A 51 4.96 7.89 -3.56
CA GLY A 51 4.10 8.71 -2.70
C GLY A 51 3.39 9.83 -3.47
N TYR A 52 4.08 10.47 -4.40
CA TYR A 52 3.47 11.50 -5.25
C TYR A 52 2.41 10.89 -6.19
N ALA A 53 2.70 9.74 -6.77
CA ALA A 53 1.76 9.00 -7.59
C ALA A 53 0.51 8.59 -6.80
N LEU A 54 0.68 8.05 -5.59
CA LEU A 54 -0.42 7.69 -4.69
C LEU A 54 -1.29 8.90 -4.36
N ASN A 55 -0.70 10.05 -4.01
CA ASN A 55 -1.48 11.26 -3.70
C ASN A 55 -2.29 11.76 -4.90
N ASN A 56 -1.75 11.66 -6.13
CA ASN A 56 -2.50 12.04 -7.31
C ASN A 56 -3.68 11.11 -7.58
N GLY A 57 -3.49 9.80 -7.46
CA GLY A 57 -4.59 8.84 -7.55
C GLY A 57 -5.62 9.03 -6.45
N LEU A 58 -5.18 9.26 -5.21
CA LEU A 58 -6.04 9.50 -4.06
C LEU A 58 -6.92 10.73 -4.24
N LYS A 59 -6.38 11.84 -4.74
CA LYS A 59 -7.17 13.06 -5.02
C LYS A 59 -8.36 12.79 -5.94
N GLU A 60 -8.22 11.91 -6.91
CA GLU A 60 -9.33 11.52 -7.80
C GLU A 60 -10.29 10.56 -7.08
N ALA A 61 -9.78 9.54 -6.41
CA ALA A 61 -10.59 8.56 -5.69
C ALA A 61 -11.46 9.21 -4.60
N MET A 62 -10.91 10.14 -3.81
CA MET A 62 -11.62 10.85 -2.73
C MET A 62 -12.83 11.65 -3.20
N LYS A 63 -12.94 11.97 -4.50
CA LYS A 63 -14.11 12.70 -5.03
C LYS A 63 -15.39 11.86 -5.11
N LYS A 64 -15.23 10.52 -5.23
CA LYS A 64 -16.33 9.63 -5.64
C LYS A 64 -16.47 8.38 -4.78
N ALA A 65 -15.37 7.87 -4.22
CA ALA A 65 -15.35 6.57 -3.57
C ALA A 65 -15.60 6.65 -2.07
N ASP A 66 -16.29 5.67 -1.52
CA ASP A 66 -16.45 5.45 -0.08
C ASP A 66 -15.40 4.47 0.46
N ILE A 67 -14.89 3.59 -0.41
CA ILE A 67 -13.82 2.63 -0.11
C ILE A 67 -12.69 2.82 -1.14
N ILE A 68 -11.47 2.92 -0.66
CA ILE A 68 -10.30 3.19 -1.51
C ILE A 68 -9.22 2.16 -1.25
N GLY A 69 -8.69 1.57 -2.32
CA GLY A 69 -7.63 0.58 -2.26
C GLY A 69 -6.30 1.08 -2.83
N PHE A 70 -5.19 0.70 -2.19
CA PHE A 70 -3.85 0.86 -2.73
C PHE A 70 -3.29 -0.51 -3.13
N LEU A 71 -2.87 -0.65 -4.38
CA LEU A 71 -2.28 -1.85 -4.93
C LEU A 71 -1.03 -1.52 -5.73
N ASP A 72 -0.02 -2.37 -5.64
CA ASP A 72 1.15 -2.29 -6.51
C ASP A 72 0.83 -2.83 -7.91
N GLY A 73 1.39 -2.22 -8.95
CA GLY A 73 1.10 -2.56 -10.35
C GLY A 73 1.71 -3.87 -10.83
N ASP A 74 2.55 -4.54 -10.04
CA ASP A 74 3.32 -5.73 -10.40
C ASP A 74 2.79 -7.05 -9.77
N LEU A 75 1.56 -7.05 -9.26
CA LEU A 75 0.92 -8.22 -8.64
C LEU A 75 0.50 -9.30 -9.65
N GLY A 76 0.47 -8.99 -10.95
CA GLY A 76 0.03 -9.91 -12.00
C GLY A 76 -1.37 -10.47 -11.73
N ASN A 77 -1.59 -11.72 -12.10
CA ASN A 77 -2.90 -12.38 -11.93
C ASN A 77 -3.30 -12.56 -10.47
N THR A 78 -2.37 -12.44 -9.54
CA THR A 78 -2.67 -12.59 -8.11
C THR A 78 -3.34 -11.35 -7.50
N ALA A 79 -3.44 -10.27 -8.25
CA ALA A 79 -4.15 -9.06 -7.81
C ALA A 79 -5.65 -9.32 -7.54
N SER A 80 -6.25 -10.35 -8.14
CA SER A 80 -7.64 -10.77 -7.85
C SER A 80 -7.88 -11.10 -6.37
N GLU A 81 -6.85 -11.46 -5.61
CA GLU A 81 -6.94 -11.67 -4.15
C GLU A 81 -7.36 -10.40 -3.38
N VAL A 82 -7.42 -9.23 -4.05
CA VAL A 82 -7.93 -7.98 -3.47
C VAL A 82 -9.37 -8.11 -2.95
N GLU A 83 -10.19 -8.98 -3.53
CA GLU A 83 -11.54 -9.26 -3.05
C GLU A 83 -11.57 -9.64 -1.57
N LYS A 84 -10.57 -10.40 -1.12
CA LYS A 84 -10.44 -10.78 0.30
C LYS A 84 -10.18 -9.57 1.21
N LEU A 85 -9.51 -8.55 0.69
CA LEU A 85 -9.26 -7.30 1.42
C LEU A 85 -10.50 -6.39 1.44
N ILE A 86 -11.30 -6.42 0.39
CA ILE A 86 -12.49 -5.58 0.25
C ILE A 86 -13.63 -6.09 1.16
N THR A 87 -13.82 -7.40 1.23
CA THR A 87 -14.94 -8.04 1.92
C THR A 87 -15.12 -7.60 3.37
N PRO A 88 -14.09 -7.58 4.26
CA PRO A 88 -14.27 -7.14 5.64
C PRO A 88 -14.66 -5.66 5.77
N ILE A 89 -14.22 -4.80 4.83
CA ILE A 89 -14.60 -3.38 4.82
C ILE A 89 -16.08 -3.21 4.47
N ILE A 90 -16.56 -3.89 3.42
CA ILE A 90 -17.97 -3.86 3.02
C ILE A 90 -18.87 -4.39 4.14
N ASN A 91 -18.44 -5.43 4.84
CA ASN A 91 -19.16 -6.01 5.97
C ASN A 91 -19.08 -5.17 7.25
N ASN A 92 -18.39 -4.04 7.25
CA ASN A 92 -18.13 -3.21 8.44
C ASN A 92 -17.43 -3.97 9.60
N GLU A 93 -16.61 -4.95 9.29
CA GLU A 93 -15.84 -5.71 10.28
C GLU A 93 -14.61 -4.93 10.76
N CYS A 94 -14.05 -4.08 9.90
CA CYS A 94 -12.93 -3.17 10.21
C CYS A 94 -13.00 -1.91 9.32
N ASP A 95 -12.08 -0.97 9.57
CA ASP A 95 -11.98 0.29 8.82
C ASP A 95 -10.84 0.27 7.80
N VAL A 96 -9.84 -0.60 8.05
CA VAL A 96 -8.69 -0.82 7.16
C VAL A 96 -8.35 -2.30 7.11
N THR A 97 -8.10 -2.81 5.91
CA THR A 97 -7.45 -4.11 5.73
C THR A 97 -6.03 -3.94 5.21
N ILE A 98 -5.13 -4.78 5.69
CA ILE A 98 -3.74 -4.87 5.24
C ILE A 98 -3.47 -6.29 4.75
N ALA A 99 -2.92 -6.41 3.54
CA ALA A 99 -2.55 -7.70 3.00
C ALA A 99 -1.42 -8.34 3.81
N LYS A 100 -1.67 -9.55 4.32
CA LYS A 100 -0.70 -10.41 4.97
C LYS A 100 -0.28 -11.51 3.99
N PHE A 101 0.99 -11.51 3.65
CA PHE A 101 1.55 -12.50 2.74
C PHE A 101 1.97 -13.76 3.49
N PRO A 102 1.87 -14.95 2.86
CA PRO A 102 2.45 -16.16 3.42
C PRO A 102 3.95 -16.00 3.70
N PRO A 103 4.52 -16.77 4.60
CA PRO A 103 5.95 -16.77 4.85
C PRO A 103 6.72 -16.98 3.53
N ALA A 104 7.69 -16.10 3.24
CA ALA A 104 8.50 -16.20 2.05
C ALA A 104 9.20 -17.57 1.99
N LYS A 105 9.11 -18.28 0.86
CA LYS A 105 9.76 -19.58 0.62
C LYS A 105 11.30 -19.47 0.72
N LYS A 106 11.87 -18.32 0.40
CA LYS A 106 13.31 -18.03 0.57
C LYS A 106 13.46 -17.01 1.69
N LYS A 107 14.31 -17.29 2.68
CA LYS A 107 14.67 -16.33 3.73
C LYS A 107 15.36 -15.12 3.08
N GLY A 108 14.61 -14.07 2.79
CA GLY A 108 15.13 -12.78 2.35
C GLY A 108 15.55 -11.96 3.56
N GLY A 109 16.74 -11.38 3.54
CA GLY A 109 17.24 -10.47 4.57
C GLY A 109 17.20 -10.98 6.03
N LEU A 110 17.74 -10.18 6.95
CA LEU A 110 17.81 -10.55 8.38
C LEU A 110 16.53 -10.16 9.19
N GLY A 111 15.44 -9.76 8.51
CA GLY A 111 14.18 -9.41 9.18
C GLY A 111 14.20 -8.11 10.01
N PHE A 112 15.35 -7.43 10.15
CA PHE A 112 15.47 -6.24 11.01
C PHE A 112 14.47 -5.13 10.69
N VAL A 113 14.20 -4.88 9.41
CA VAL A 113 13.27 -3.83 8.98
C VAL A 113 11.84 -4.19 9.39
N LYS A 114 11.44 -5.45 9.18
CA LYS A 114 10.11 -5.94 9.57
C LYS A 114 9.92 -5.91 11.08
N ASN A 115 10.93 -6.36 11.83
CA ASN A 115 10.87 -6.35 13.30
C ASN A 115 10.82 -4.92 13.84
N LEU A 116 11.64 -4.00 13.30
CA LEU A 116 11.60 -2.59 13.69
C LEU A 116 10.19 -2.00 13.47
N ALA A 117 9.59 -2.24 12.31
CA ALA A 117 8.26 -1.75 11.99
C ALA A 117 7.19 -2.31 12.94
N LYS A 118 7.17 -3.65 13.13
CA LYS A 118 6.25 -4.33 14.05
C LYS A 118 6.37 -3.80 15.48
N GLU A 119 7.60 -3.79 16.03
CA GLU A 119 7.82 -3.35 17.42
C GLU A 119 7.50 -1.87 17.62
N SER A 120 7.78 -1.03 16.61
CA SER A 120 7.44 0.41 16.69
C SER A 120 5.92 0.64 16.73
N VAL A 121 5.15 -0.07 15.92
CA VAL A 121 3.69 0.02 15.95
C VAL A 121 3.16 -0.46 17.29
N LYS A 122 3.61 -1.64 17.76
CA LYS A 122 3.19 -2.21 19.04
C LYS A 122 3.53 -1.29 20.21
N GLU A 123 4.75 -0.73 20.27
CA GLU A 123 5.17 0.19 21.32
C GLU A 123 4.29 1.45 21.39
N MET A 124 3.91 2.00 20.24
CA MET A 124 3.17 3.26 20.18
C MET A 124 1.66 3.09 20.33
N THR A 125 1.11 1.97 19.92
CA THR A 125 -0.35 1.78 19.83
C THR A 125 -0.90 0.66 20.72
N GLY A 126 -0.03 -0.22 21.22
CA GLY A 126 -0.41 -1.43 21.93
C GLY A 126 -0.91 -2.56 21.01
N VAL A 127 -1.11 -2.30 19.72
CA VAL A 127 -1.63 -3.28 18.75
C VAL A 127 -0.50 -4.04 18.09
N GLU A 128 -0.64 -5.36 18.01
CA GLU A 128 0.35 -6.22 17.35
C GLU A 128 -0.08 -6.53 15.92
N LEU A 129 0.67 -6.00 14.95
CA LEU A 129 0.52 -6.28 13.52
C LEU A 129 1.81 -6.86 12.95
N THR A 130 1.70 -7.77 11.99
CA THR A 130 2.84 -8.48 11.38
C THR A 130 3.19 -7.99 9.98
N SER A 131 2.27 -7.32 9.31
CA SER A 131 2.36 -6.89 7.89
C SER A 131 2.39 -5.36 7.73
N THR A 132 2.93 -4.65 8.72
CA THR A 132 2.95 -3.18 8.79
C THR A 132 3.64 -2.48 7.61
N LEU A 133 4.44 -3.22 6.82
CA LEU A 133 5.14 -2.72 5.63
C LEU A 133 4.41 -3.06 4.32
N SER A 134 3.27 -3.75 4.37
CA SER A 134 2.49 -4.04 3.17
C SER A 134 1.89 -2.77 2.59
N GLY A 135 2.07 -2.56 1.28
CA GLY A 135 1.47 -1.46 0.53
C GLY A 135 0.08 -1.77 -0.01
N GLN A 136 -0.34 -3.06 0.04
CA GLN A 136 -1.65 -3.51 -0.40
C GLN A 136 -2.64 -3.34 0.75
N ARG A 137 -3.50 -2.33 0.65
CA ARG A 137 -4.43 -1.92 1.71
C ARG A 137 -5.74 -1.43 1.14
N ILE A 138 -6.82 -1.71 1.84
CA ILE A 138 -8.13 -1.11 1.57
C ILE A 138 -8.56 -0.28 2.78
N PHE A 139 -9.17 0.85 2.53
CA PHE A 139 -9.57 1.82 3.53
C PHE A 139 -11.02 2.25 3.31
N LYS A 140 -11.75 2.47 4.38
CA LYS A 140 -12.90 3.39 4.33
C LYS A 140 -12.39 4.81 4.05
N LYS A 141 -13.14 5.61 3.31
CA LYS A 141 -12.77 6.99 2.97
C LYS A 141 -12.40 7.84 4.18
N GLU A 142 -13.19 7.75 5.24
CA GLU A 142 -13.01 8.52 6.49
C GLU A 142 -11.65 8.29 7.16
N VAL A 143 -11.04 7.11 6.97
CA VAL A 143 -9.68 6.83 7.46
C VAL A 143 -8.64 7.65 6.70
N LEU A 144 -8.84 7.88 5.41
CA LEU A 144 -7.91 8.65 4.59
C LEU A 144 -8.07 10.16 4.77
N GLU A 145 -9.22 10.62 5.27
CA GLU A 145 -9.48 12.02 5.60
C GLU A 145 -8.65 12.54 6.77
N ILE A 146 -8.06 11.65 7.60
CA ILE A 146 -7.13 12.09 8.66
C ILE A 146 -5.77 12.57 8.11
N PHE A 147 -5.50 12.36 6.82
CA PHE A 147 -4.25 12.73 6.18
C PHE A 147 -4.48 13.88 5.20
N ASP A 148 -3.80 15.00 5.40
CA ASP A 148 -3.76 16.08 4.39
C ASP A 148 -3.10 15.59 3.09
N GLU A 149 -1.98 14.88 3.24
CA GLU A 149 -1.28 14.17 2.17
C GLU A 149 -0.65 12.89 2.71
N ILE A 150 -0.62 11.83 1.87
CA ILE A 150 0.15 10.62 2.21
C ILE A 150 1.63 10.98 2.19
N PRO A 151 2.36 10.72 3.28
CA PRO A 151 3.78 11.04 3.37
C PRO A 151 4.61 10.35 2.27
N PHE A 152 5.73 10.95 1.88
CA PHE A 152 6.62 10.39 0.87
C PHE A 152 7.72 9.54 1.50
N GLY A 153 8.19 8.53 0.76
CA GLY A 153 9.38 7.76 1.09
C GLY A 153 9.11 6.47 1.86
N TYR A 154 10.19 5.84 2.31
CA TYR A 154 10.10 4.58 3.06
C TYR A 154 9.59 4.81 4.49
N GLY A 155 8.76 3.91 4.98
CA GLY A 155 8.18 4.01 6.33
C GLY A 155 6.82 4.72 6.37
N VAL A 156 6.30 5.14 5.21
CA VAL A 156 4.95 5.69 5.07
C VAL A 156 3.93 4.75 5.66
N GLU A 157 4.00 3.47 5.30
CA GLU A 157 3.08 2.44 5.77
C GLU A 157 3.08 2.31 7.30
N VAL A 158 4.25 2.44 7.92
CA VAL A 158 4.38 2.39 9.40
C VAL A 158 3.77 3.64 10.03
N GLY A 159 4.07 4.81 9.47
CA GLY A 159 3.52 6.09 9.96
C GLY A 159 2.00 6.12 9.85
N MET A 160 1.46 5.77 8.70
CA MET A 160 0.01 5.67 8.49
C MET A 160 -0.64 4.68 9.47
N THR A 161 -0.03 3.49 9.67
CA THR A 161 -0.55 2.50 10.60
C THR A 161 -0.63 3.05 12.03
N ILE A 162 0.38 3.79 12.48
CA ILE A 162 0.38 4.42 13.80
C ILE A 162 -0.74 5.45 13.89
N ASP A 163 -0.85 6.36 12.92
CA ASP A 163 -1.87 7.41 12.94
C ASP A 163 -3.29 6.84 12.91
N ILE A 164 -3.54 5.84 12.06
CA ILE A 164 -4.83 5.17 11.95
C ILE A 164 -5.23 4.56 13.30
N LEU A 165 -4.34 3.80 13.93
CA LEU A 165 -4.61 3.18 15.23
C LEU A 165 -4.75 4.20 16.36
N LYS A 166 -3.99 5.30 16.34
CA LYS A 166 -4.10 6.40 17.31
C LYS A 166 -5.39 7.20 17.17
N ASN A 167 -5.99 7.22 15.98
CA ASN A 167 -7.32 7.78 15.76
C ASN A 167 -8.45 6.75 16.00
N ASN A 168 -8.16 5.62 16.66
CA ASN A 168 -9.10 4.57 17.06
C ASN A 168 -9.78 3.84 15.89
N PHE A 169 -9.23 3.89 14.69
CA PHE A 169 -9.70 3.05 13.58
C PHE A 169 -9.20 1.62 13.73
N LYS A 170 -10.05 0.67 13.33
CA LYS A 170 -9.76 -0.76 13.41
C LYS A 170 -9.04 -1.25 12.16
N ILE A 171 -7.87 -1.86 12.35
CA ILE A 171 -7.08 -2.50 11.28
C ILE A 171 -7.18 -4.02 11.40
N GLU A 172 -7.38 -4.69 10.26
CA GLU A 172 -7.33 -6.14 10.14
C GLU A 172 -6.28 -6.60 9.14
N GLU A 173 -5.49 -7.62 9.49
CA GLU A 173 -4.54 -8.28 8.58
C GLU A 173 -5.20 -9.47 7.91
N VAL A 174 -5.38 -9.41 6.60
CA VAL A 174 -6.05 -10.46 5.81
C VAL A 174 -5.02 -11.26 5.03
N LEU A 175 -5.04 -12.60 5.20
CA LEU A 175 -4.13 -13.50 4.49
C LEU A 175 -4.51 -13.56 3.01
N VAL A 176 -3.54 -13.23 2.14
CA VAL A 176 -3.69 -13.26 0.68
C VAL A 176 -2.55 -14.03 0.04
N ASN A 177 -2.79 -14.63 -1.12
CA ASN A 177 -1.78 -15.30 -1.92
C ASN A 177 -1.24 -14.41 -3.06
N MET A 178 -1.19 -13.10 -2.81
CA MET A 178 -0.58 -12.16 -3.76
C MET A 178 0.92 -12.38 -3.87
N THR A 179 1.47 -12.20 -5.06
CA THR A 179 2.91 -12.23 -5.33
C THR A 179 3.35 -10.92 -5.92
N HIS A 180 4.51 -10.44 -5.53
CA HIS A 180 5.16 -9.24 -6.07
C HIS A 180 6.62 -9.57 -6.40
N SER A 181 7.24 -8.74 -7.22
CA SER A 181 8.65 -8.91 -7.57
C SER A 181 9.55 -8.78 -6.35
N GLU A 182 10.18 -9.90 -5.93
CA GLU A 182 11.06 -9.90 -4.76
C GLU A 182 12.35 -9.10 -5.04
N THR A 183 12.68 -8.17 -4.16
CA THR A 183 13.98 -7.47 -4.20
C THR A 183 15.11 -8.45 -3.87
N GLY A 184 16.08 -8.60 -4.78
CA GLY A 184 17.20 -9.54 -4.65
C GLY A 184 18.10 -9.31 -3.43
N ARG A 185 19.03 -10.28 -3.20
CA ARG A 185 20.05 -10.23 -2.12
C ARG A 185 21.35 -9.54 -2.56
N ASP A 186 21.33 -8.75 -3.60
CA ASP A 186 22.47 -8.01 -4.09
C ASP A 186 22.85 -6.79 -3.21
N LEU A 187 23.97 -6.18 -3.48
CA LEU A 187 24.44 -4.98 -2.79
C LEU A 187 23.42 -3.84 -2.84
N LYS A 188 22.68 -3.72 -3.96
CA LYS A 188 21.61 -2.72 -4.12
C LYS A 188 20.47 -2.98 -3.13
N GLY A 189 20.08 -4.24 -2.94
CA GLY A 189 19.08 -4.64 -1.95
C GLY A 189 19.51 -4.37 -0.51
N PHE A 190 20.80 -4.49 -0.18
CA PHE A 190 21.31 -4.11 1.16
C PHE A 190 21.25 -2.61 1.40
N ILE A 191 21.67 -1.79 0.43
CA ILE A 191 21.59 -0.32 0.53
C ILE A 191 20.13 0.12 0.64
N HIS A 192 19.25 -0.48 -0.15
CA HIS A 192 17.82 -0.21 -0.12
C HIS A 192 17.23 -0.48 1.28
N ARG A 193 17.50 -1.64 1.86
CA ARG A 193 17.05 -1.99 3.22
C ARG A 193 17.64 -1.09 4.30
N GLY A 194 18.90 -0.65 4.15
CA GLY A 194 19.50 0.34 5.03
C GLY A 194 18.79 1.69 5.01
N LYS A 195 18.41 2.16 3.82
CA LYS A 195 17.59 3.37 3.65
C LYS A 195 16.21 3.19 4.28
N GLN A 196 15.54 2.06 4.04
CA GLN A 196 14.24 1.76 4.67
C GLN A 196 14.32 1.81 6.20
N PHE A 197 15.31 1.16 6.78
CA PHE A 197 15.53 1.14 8.23
C PHE A 197 15.71 2.55 8.81
N TYR A 198 16.52 3.37 8.17
CA TYR A 198 16.75 4.76 8.58
C TYR A 198 15.46 5.59 8.51
N HIS A 199 14.72 5.47 7.40
CA HIS A 199 13.48 6.21 7.20
C HIS A 199 12.40 5.80 8.21
N ILE A 200 12.23 4.50 8.48
CA ILE A 200 11.30 4.03 9.51
C ILE A 200 11.66 4.62 10.88
N LYS A 201 12.94 4.60 11.28
CA LYS A 201 13.38 5.23 12.53
C LYS A 201 13.04 6.72 12.59
N LYS A 202 13.23 7.44 11.47
CA LYS A 202 12.89 8.86 11.37
C LYS A 202 11.41 9.09 11.56
N VAL A 203 10.56 8.34 10.84
CA VAL A 203 9.10 8.41 10.94
C VAL A 203 8.64 8.10 12.37
N VAL A 204 9.12 7.01 12.96
CA VAL A 204 8.75 6.64 14.34
C VAL A 204 9.15 7.72 15.35
N ARG A 205 10.35 8.33 15.21
CA ARG A 205 10.74 9.44 16.07
C ARG A 205 9.83 10.67 15.92
N GLN A 206 9.41 10.95 14.72
CA GLN A 206 8.46 12.02 14.44
C GLN A 206 7.11 11.72 15.10
N LYS A 207 6.55 10.52 14.88
CA LYS A 207 5.28 10.09 15.48
C LYS A 207 5.33 10.08 17.01
N LYS A 208 6.45 9.68 17.63
CA LYS A 208 6.64 9.78 19.08
C LYS A 208 6.57 11.22 19.62
N LYS A 209 6.85 12.24 18.80
CA LYS A 209 6.72 13.65 19.20
C LYS A 209 5.30 14.17 18.98
N GLU A 210 4.65 13.73 17.91
CA GLU A 210 3.28 14.15 17.56
C GLU A 210 2.23 13.59 18.53
N TRP A 211 2.46 12.38 19.03
CA TRP A 211 1.51 11.66 19.89
C TRP A 211 1.93 11.62 21.38
N ARG A 212 2.79 12.52 21.85
CA ARG A 212 3.07 12.77 23.26
C ARG A 212 2.06 13.73 23.86
#